data_7a95ade3b31c8096507342f210e15b8c
#
_entry.id   7a95ade3b31c8096507342f210e15b8c
#
_cell.length_a   1.000
_cell.length_b   1.000
_cell.length_c   1.000
_cell.angle_alpha   90.00
_cell.angle_beta   90.00
_cell.angle_gamma   90.00
#
_symmetry.space_group_name_H-M   'P 1'
#
loop_
_entity.id
_entity.type
_entity.pdbx_description
1 polymer ?
#
loop_
_entity_poly.entity_id
_entity_poly.type
_entity_poly.pdbx_seq_one_letter_code
_entity_poly.pdbx_strand_id
1 'polypeptide(L)'
;MNGIVYKSTGSWYVVKGEDQQFYECRLKGRFRLKEIKNTNPIAVGDRVVFHQEEDPEKGVITEIAPRENYIIRKSVNLSKQTHILAANIDVAFLVVTLNNPTTYPAFIDRFLVTAEAYSIPAVLLLNKVDSYSPDQLAEVKYMAHMYRDIGDECIGISAQTGKNIEQVKARLEGKTAMVLGHSGAGKSTLINRLSPSLQLKTQPLSEQHAQGQHTTTFAQMYDLDFGARIIDTPGIKGLGVVDFEREEIADYFPEFFALKHLCKFHNCMHLNEPQCAVKQALDEDKLYWSRYKSYLQLLEGDDTYREGEK
;
A
#
# COMPACT_ATOMS: atom_id res chain seq x y z
N MET A 1 24.02 -10.48 -15.14
CA MET A 1 23.08 -11.33 -14.37
C MET A 1 21.80 -10.55 -14.18
N ASN A 2 20.65 -11.21 -14.20
CA ASN A 2 19.39 -10.59 -13.80
C ASN A 2 19.18 -10.78 -12.29
N GLY A 3 18.44 -9.87 -11.69
CA GLY A 3 18.10 -9.94 -10.27
C GLY A 3 16.92 -9.05 -9.89
N ILE A 4 16.49 -9.19 -8.65
CA ILE A 4 15.42 -8.39 -8.05
C ILE A 4 15.98 -7.61 -6.86
N VAL A 5 15.59 -6.35 -6.72
CA VAL A 5 16.02 -5.49 -5.62
C VAL A 5 15.21 -5.83 -4.36
N TYR A 6 15.90 -6.29 -3.31
CA TYR A 6 15.32 -6.66 -2.02
C TYR A 6 15.41 -5.54 -0.99
N LYS A 7 16.39 -4.64 -1.11
CA LYS A 7 16.54 -3.49 -0.22
C LYS A 7 17.14 -2.30 -0.97
N SER A 8 16.68 -1.11 -0.66
CA SER A 8 17.21 0.15 -1.19
C SER A 8 17.50 1.11 -0.04
N THR A 9 18.76 1.53 0.09
CA THR A 9 19.19 2.53 1.10
C THR A 9 19.52 3.87 0.46
N GLY A 10 19.19 4.05 -0.82
CA GLY A 10 19.46 5.26 -1.61
C GLY A 10 20.80 5.25 -2.34
N SER A 11 21.85 4.70 -1.76
CA SER A 11 23.19 4.58 -2.40
C SER A 11 23.58 3.13 -2.67
N TRP A 12 23.08 2.21 -1.87
CA TRP A 12 23.34 0.79 -1.96
C TRP A 12 22.03 0.00 -2.08
N TYR A 13 22.09 -1.09 -2.83
CA TYR A 13 20.97 -1.95 -3.15
C TYR A 13 21.36 -3.40 -2.85
N VAL A 14 20.51 -4.13 -2.14
CA VAL A 14 20.66 -5.58 -2.02
C VAL A 14 19.84 -6.20 -3.14
N VAL A 15 20.51 -6.91 -4.05
CA VAL A 15 19.92 -7.58 -5.20
C VAL A 15 20.03 -9.08 -5.02
N LYS A 16 18.93 -9.80 -5.18
CA LYS A 16 18.93 -11.27 -5.25
C LYS A 16 19.04 -11.68 -6.72
N GLY A 17 20.12 -12.38 -7.06
CA GLY A 17 20.36 -12.88 -8.39
C GLY A 17 19.51 -14.12 -8.74
N GLU A 18 19.49 -14.51 -10.02
CA GLU A 18 18.83 -15.74 -10.49
C GLU A 18 19.43 -17.01 -9.84
N ASP A 19 20.67 -16.95 -9.42
CA ASP A 19 21.39 -17.98 -8.65
C ASP A 19 20.98 -18.07 -7.17
N GLN A 20 19.99 -17.27 -6.75
CA GLN A 20 19.48 -17.15 -5.39
C GLN A 20 20.47 -16.55 -4.39
N GLN A 21 21.61 -16.01 -4.82
CA GLN A 21 22.58 -15.32 -3.97
C GLN A 21 22.23 -13.84 -3.85
N PHE A 22 22.63 -13.23 -2.75
CA PHE A 22 22.46 -11.80 -2.50
C PHE A 22 23.75 -11.05 -2.81
N TYR A 23 23.60 -9.92 -3.50
CA TYR A 23 24.69 -9.06 -3.93
C TYR A 23 24.47 -7.63 -3.41
N GLU A 24 25.51 -7.02 -2.88
CA GLU A 24 25.52 -5.63 -2.50
C GLU A 24 25.89 -4.77 -3.73
N CYS A 25 24.91 -4.11 -4.32
CA CYS A 25 25.05 -3.44 -5.60
C CYS A 25 25.04 -1.92 -5.47
N ARG A 26 25.76 -1.26 -6.36
CA ARG A 26 25.70 0.19 -6.60
C ARG A 26 25.20 0.48 -8.00
N LEU A 27 24.70 1.70 -8.22
CA LEU A 27 24.24 2.14 -9.54
C LEU A 27 25.40 2.68 -10.35
N LYS A 28 25.52 2.31 -11.63
CA LYS A 28 26.50 2.86 -12.57
C LYS A 28 26.29 4.36 -12.76
N GLY A 29 27.36 5.17 -12.63
CA GLY A 29 27.31 6.63 -12.55
C GLY A 29 26.60 7.38 -13.71
N ARG A 30 26.46 6.76 -14.90
CA ARG A 30 25.75 7.35 -16.04
C ARG A 30 24.21 7.34 -15.91
N PHE A 31 23.64 6.48 -15.06
CA PHE A 31 22.20 6.44 -14.81
C PHE A 31 21.66 7.64 -14.01
N ARG A 32 22.54 8.39 -13.35
CA ARG A 32 22.16 9.52 -12.50
C ARG A 32 21.57 10.73 -13.23
N LEU A 33 21.57 10.78 -14.58
CA LEU A 33 21.42 12.07 -15.28
C LEU A 33 20.31 12.17 -16.31
N LYS A 34 19.54 11.13 -16.64
CA LYS A 34 18.67 11.25 -17.84
C LYS A 34 17.19 11.03 -17.59
N GLU A 35 16.50 10.97 -16.65
CA GLU A 35 15.02 10.84 -16.60
C GLU A 35 14.38 10.67 -15.21
N ILE A 36 15.12 10.92 -14.12
CA ILE A 36 14.60 10.57 -12.80
C ILE A 36 14.20 11.84 -12.04
N LYS A 37 12.88 12.14 -12.05
CA LYS A 37 12.27 13.15 -11.19
C LYS A 37 12.20 12.70 -9.71
N ASN A 38 12.50 11.44 -9.42
CA ASN A 38 12.36 10.82 -8.10
C ASN A 38 13.70 10.82 -7.33
N THR A 39 13.61 10.88 -6.00
CA THR A 39 14.78 10.90 -5.11
C THR A 39 15.59 9.60 -5.12
N ASN A 40 14.96 8.46 -5.47
CA ASN A 40 15.62 7.18 -5.64
C ASN A 40 15.30 6.57 -7.01
N PRO A 41 16.32 6.29 -7.84
CA PRO A 41 16.10 5.70 -9.15
C PRO A 41 15.63 4.24 -9.09
N ILE A 42 16.02 3.51 -8.06
CA ILE A 42 15.75 2.09 -7.88
C ILE A 42 14.97 1.87 -6.58
N ALA A 43 13.90 1.11 -6.66
CA ALA A 43 13.03 0.74 -5.56
C ALA A 43 13.09 -0.76 -5.28
N VAL A 44 12.60 -1.17 -4.13
CA VAL A 44 12.38 -2.59 -3.80
C VAL A 44 11.36 -3.17 -4.77
N GLY A 45 11.65 -4.35 -5.31
CA GLY A 45 10.84 -5.02 -6.34
C GLY A 45 11.27 -4.73 -7.77
N ASP A 46 12.18 -3.77 -8.01
CA ASP A 46 12.72 -3.56 -9.36
C ASP A 46 13.48 -4.79 -9.87
N ARG A 47 13.22 -5.12 -11.12
CA ARG A 47 14.00 -6.11 -11.88
C ARG A 47 15.17 -5.39 -12.52
N VAL A 48 16.40 -5.88 -12.29
CA VAL A 48 17.62 -5.20 -12.70
C VAL A 48 18.58 -6.16 -13.42
N VAL A 49 19.41 -5.59 -14.29
CA VAL A 49 20.62 -6.27 -14.80
C VAL A 49 21.81 -5.69 -14.06
N PHE A 50 22.68 -6.57 -13.56
CA PHE A 50 23.90 -6.17 -12.86
C PHE A 50 25.08 -7.03 -13.25
N HIS A 51 26.28 -6.51 -13.08
CA HIS A 51 27.55 -7.21 -13.27
C HIS A 51 28.25 -7.32 -11.93
N GLN A 52 28.75 -8.52 -11.62
CA GLN A 52 29.57 -8.79 -10.44
C GLN A 52 30.91 -8.06 -10.56
N GLU A 53 31.41 -7.54 -9.46
CA GLU A 53 32.74 -6.91 -9.37
C GLU A 53 33.81 -7.97 -9.02
N GLU A 54 35.05 -7.53 -8.76
CA GLU A 54 36.13 -8.42 -8.31
C GLU A 54 35.81 -9.06 -6.95
N ASP A 55 35.11 -8.32 -6.07
CA ASP A 55 34.51 -8.83 -4.86
C ASP A 55 33.24 -9.63 -5.22
N PRO A 56 33.18 -10.93 -4.96
CA PRO A 56 32.09 -11.79 -5.40
C PRO A 56 30.73 -11.45 -4.77
N GLU A 57 30.71 -10.70 -3.66
CA GLU A 57 29.47 -10.27 -2.99
C GLU A 57 28.98 -8.90 -3.50
N LYS A 58 29.75 -8.22 -4.38
CA LYS A 58 29.44 -6.88 -4.89
C LYS A 58 29.07 -6.87 -6.36
N GLY A 59 28.27 -5.87 -6.75
CA GLY A 59 27.87 -5.70 -8.14
C GLY A 59 27.55 -4.26 -8.52
N VAL A 60 27.45 -4.04 -9.83
CA VAL A 60 27.08 -2.74 -10.43
C VAL A 60 25.82 -2.95 -11.26
N ILE A 61 24.74 -2.28 -10.89
CA ILE A 61 23.49 -2.26 -11.66
C ILE A 61 23.71 -1.42 -12.91
N THR A 62 23.42 -2.01 -14.07
CA THR A 62 23.60 -1.40 -15.39
C THR A 62 22.27 -1.08 -16.08
N GLU A 63 21.20 -1.80 -15.76
CA GLU A 63 19.89 -1.62 -16.38
C GLU A 63 18.78 -1.85 -15.35
N ILE A 64 17.66 -1.13 -15.52
CA ILE A 64 16.42 -1.31 -14.78
C ILE A 64 15.36 -1.70 -15.81
N ALA A 65 14.73 -2.85 -15.63
CA ALA A 65 13.64 -3.30 -16.49
C ALA A 65 12.41 -2.38 -16.32
N PRO A 66 11.57 -2.25 -17.36
CA PRO A 66 10.30 -1.53 -17.24
C PRO A 66 9.47 -2.08 -16.07
N ARG A 67 8.90 -1.17 -15.28
CA ARG A 67 8.01 -1.51 -14.18
C ARG A 67 6.62 -1.80 -14.72
N GLU A 68 5.98 -2.84 -14.20
CA GLU A 68 4.55 -3.11 -14.46
C GLU A 68 3.67 -2.12 -13.68
N ASN A 69 4.04 -1.88 -12.43
CA ASN A 69 3.43 -0.88 -11.55
C ASN A 69 4.43 -0.45 -10.47
N TYR A 70 4.04 0.57 -9.68
CA TYR A 70 4.83 1.03 -8.54
C TYR A 70 3.96 1.88 -7.61
N ILE A 71 4.37 2.05 -6.37
CA ILE A 71 3.76 2.98 -5.40
C ILE A 71 4.75 4.07 -5.02
N ILE A 72 4.27 5.33 -5.01
CA ILE A 72 5.06 6.49 -4.60
C ILE A 72 4.50 7.12 -3.33
N ARG A 73 5.34 7.90 -2.66
CA ARG A 73 4.94 8.82 -1.59
C ARG A 73 5.54 10.20 -1.81
N LYS A 74 4.90 11.24 -1.28
CA LYS A 74 5.53 12.57 -1.18
C LYS A 74 6.74 12.51 -0.25
N SER A 75 7.83 13.18 -0.63
CA SER A 75 8.97 13.37 0.27
C SER A 75 8.56 14.32 1.39
N VAL A 76 8.82 13.94 2.64
CA VAL A 76 8.49 14.78 3.82
C VAL A 76 9.34 16.07 3.85
N ASN A 77 10.55 16.03 3.28
CA ASN A 77 11.53 17.12 3.36
C ASN A 77 11.66 17.96 2.08
N LEU A 78 11.11 17.48 0.95
CA LEU A 78 11.25 18.11 -0.35
C LEU A 78 9.89 18.06 -1.06
N SER A 79 9.09 19.12 -0.93
CA SER A 79 7.70 19.20 -1.35
C SER A 79 7.42 18.93 -2.86
N LYS A 80 8.46 18.86 -3.68
CA LYS A 80 8.38 18.61 -5.13
C LYS A 80 9.00 17.27 -5.57
N GLN A 81 9.49 16.45 -4.63
CA GLN A 81 10.13 15.18 -4.98
C GLN A 81 9.30 14.01 -4.45
N THR A 82 9.10 13.03 -5.30
CA THR A 82 8.45 11.78 -4.98
C THR A 82 9.47 10.69 -4.70
N HIS A 83 9.10 9.72 -3.89
CA HIS A 83 9.92 8.57 -3.54
C HIS A 83 9.17 7.29 -3.87
N ILE A 84 9.73 6.46 -4.74
CA ILE A 84 9.14 5.16 -5.06
C ILE A 84 9.37 4.24 -3.87
N LEU A 85 8.27 3.75 -3.28
CA LEU A 85 8.30 2.84 -2.13
C LEU A 85 8.60 1.42 -2.55
N ALA A 86 7.91 0.94 -3.58
CA ALA A 86 8.03 -0.40 -4.11
C ALA A 86 7.56 -0.44 -5.57
N ALA A 87 8.00 -1.44 -6.33
CA ALA A 87 7.66 -1.67 -7.72
C ALA A 87 7.31 -3.14 -7.98
N ASN A 88 6.61 -3.40 -9.09
CA ASN A 88 6.24 -4.75 -9.54
C ASN A 88 5.48 -5.54 -8.46
N ILE A 89 4.40 -4.94 -7.96
CA ILE A 89 3.56 -5.44 -6.87
C ILE A 89 2.37 -6.19 -7.48
N ASP A 90 2.22 -7.47 -7.17
CA ASP A 90 1.09 -8.28 -7.65
C ASP A 90 -0.18 -8.09 -6.81
N VAL A 91 -0.03 -7.73 -5.53
CA VAL A 91 -1.14 -7.45 -4.62
C VAL A 91 -0.70 -6.56 -3.46
N ALA A 92 -1.55 -5.60 -3.08
CA ALA A 92 -1.34 -4.76 -1.91
C ALA A 92 -2.34 -5.13 -0.81
N PHE A 93 -1.83 -5.46 0.38
CA PHE A 93 -2.64 -5.72 1.57
C PHE A 93 -2.66 -4.51 2.49
N LEU A 94 -3.84 -4.04 2.86
CA LEU A 94 -4.00 -3.10 3.95
C LEU A 94 -4.49 -3.82 5.20
N VAL A 95 -3.67 -3.81 6.25
CA VAL A 95 -4.07 -4.34 7.57
C VAL A 95 -4.86 -3.26 8.30
N VAL A 96 -6.16 -3.50 8.43
CA VAL A 96 -7.15 -2.62 9.03
C VAL A 96 -7.51 -3.12 10.41
N THR A 97 -7.62 -2.22 11.37
CA THR A 97 -8.11 -2.51 12.74
C THR A 97 -9.16 -1.49 13.15
N LEU A 98 -10.22 -1.96 13.82
CA LEU A 98 -11.29 -1.12 14.34
C LEU A 98 -10.79 -0.22 15.47
N ASN A 99 -9.92 -0.77 16.32
CA ASN A 99 -9.30 -0.07 17.44
C ASN A 99 -7.87 -0.56 17.68
N ASN A 100 -7.10 0.19 18.46
CA ASN A 100 -5.74 -0.15 18.93
C ASN A 100 -4.76 -0.63 17.83
N PRO A 101 -4.47 0.17 16.82
CA PRO A 101 -4.96 1.52 16.48
C PRO A 101 -6.27 1.51 15.68
N THR A 102 -7.01 2.61 15.66
CA THR A 102 -8.14 2.79 14.75
C THR A 102 -7.65 3.09 13.34
N THR A 103 -8.21 2.39 12.35
CA THR A 103 -8.02 2.69 10.93
C THR A 103 -9.29 3.35 10.42
N TYR A 104 -9.20 4.64 10.13
CA TYR A 104 -10.36 5.43 9.66
C TYR A 104 -10.71 5.14 8.19
N PRO A 105 -11.99 5.23 7.79
CA PRO A 105 -12.41 5.02 6.39
C PRO A 105 -11.64 5.89 5.39
N ALA A 106 -11.41 7.16 5.69
CA ALA A 106 -10.64 8.04 4.82
C ALA A 106 -9.22 7.52 4.50
N PHE A 107 -8.60 6.81 5.44
CA PHE A 107 -7.30 6.19 5.20
C PHE A 107 -7.41 4.93 4.33
N ILE A 108 -8.45 4.11 4.55
CA ILE A 108 -8.73 2.93 3.73
C ILE A 108 -9.01 3.37 2.29
N ASP A 109 -9.86 4.37 2.11
CA ASP A 109 -10.26 4.89 0.81
C ASP A 109 -9.08 5.50 0.05
N ARG A 110 -8.21 6.24 0.75
CA ARG A 110 -6.96 6.77 0.18
C ARG A 110 -6.04 5.65 -0.31
N PHE A 111 -5.93 4.56 0.44
CA PHE A 111 -5.17 3.39 0.02
C PHE A 111 -5.78 2.74 -1.24
N LEU A 112 -7.11 2.53 -1.26
CA LEU A 112 -7.81 1.93 -2.40
C LEU A 112 -7.68 2.79 -3.66
N VAL A 113 -7.89 4.10 -3.56
CA VAL A 113 -7.68 5.06 -4.66
C VAL A 113 -6.25 5.03 -5.18
N THR A 114 -5.27 4.94 -4.28
CA THR A 114 -3.86 4.82 -4.69
C THR A 114 -3.60 3.50 -5.41
N ALA A 115 -4.11 2.39 -4.90
CA ALA A 115 -3.95 1.08 -5.51
C ALA A 115 -4.60 1.02 -6.91
N GLU A 116 -5.83 1.54 -7.05
CA GLU A 116 -6.54 1.64 -8.33
C GLU A 116 -5.74 2.46 -9.35
N ALA A 117 -5.28 3.65 -8.96
CA ALA A 117 -4.53 4.55 -9.83
C ALA A 117 -3.22 3.95 -10.35
N TYR A 118 -2.59 3.07 -9.58
CA TYR A 118 -1.37 2.36 -10.00
C TYR A 118 -1.65 0.94 -10.52
N SER A 119 -2.91 0.58 -10.74
CA SER A 119 -3.34 -0.74 -11.23
C SER A 119 -2.79 -1.89 -10.38
N ILE A 120 -2.84 -1.74 -9.06
CA ILE A 120 -2.39 -2.75 -8.10
C ILE A 120 -3.61 -3.36 -7.43
N PRO A 121 -3.87 -4.68 -7.59
CA PRO A 121 -4.95 -5.36 -6.87
C PRO A 121 -4.83 -5.15 -5.36
N ALA A 122 -5.93 -4.73 -4.71
CA ALA A 122 -5.96 -4.42 -3.29
C ALA A 122 -6.82 -5.42 -2.51
N VAL A 123 -6.41 -5.72 -1.27
CA VAL A 123 -7.17 -6.56 -0.34
C VAL A 123 -7.14 -5.93 1.05
N LEU A 124 -8.30 -5.76 1.66
CA LEU A 124 -8.43 -5.29 3.03
C LEU A 124 -8.40 -6.47 4.01
N LEU A 125 -7.40 -6.48 4.89
CA LEU A 125 -7.27 -7.48 5.94
C LEU A 125 -7.78 -6.89 7.27
N LEU A 126 -9.03 -7.21 7.61
CA LEU A 126 -9.68 -6.76 8.85
C LEU A 126 -9.15 -7.59 10.02
N ASN A 127 -8.09 -7.10 10.68
CA ASN A 127 -7.33 -7.86 11.67
C ASN A 127 -7.89 -7.70 13.09
N LYS A 128 -7.46 -8.58 13.99
CA LYS A 128 -7.81 -8.66 15.42
C LYS A 128 -9.27 -9.06 15.67
N VAL A 129 -9.90 -9.79 14.74
CA VAL A 129 -11.30 -10.25 14.93
C VAL A 129 -11.50 -11.17 16.14
N ASP A 130 -10.42 -11.66 16.74
CA ASP A 130 -10.41 -12.44 17.98
C ASP A 130 -10.62 -11.60 19.24
N SER A 131 -10.33 -10.30 19.18
CA SER A 131 -10.35 -9.39 20.34
C SER A 131 -11.58 -8.47 20.39
N TYR A 132 -12.44 -8.51 19.38
CA TYR A 132 -13.61 -7.63 19.27
C TYR A 132 -14.83 -8.16 20.01
N SER A 133 -15.57 -7.25 20.64
CA SER A 133 -16.89 -7.54 21.21
C SER A 133 -17.91 -7.89 20.10
N PRO A 134 -19.08 -8.47 20.45
CA PRO A 134 -20.13 -8.73 19.45
C PRO A 134 -20.54 -7.49 18.65
N ASP A 135 -20.65 -6.32 19.28
CA ASP A 135 -21.01 -5.05 18.63
C ASP A 135 -19.90 -4.58 17.69
N GLN A 136 -18.64 -4.67 18.11
CA GLN A 136 -17.49 -4.37 17.29
C GLN A 136 -17.36 -5.32 16.09
N LEU A 137 -17.69 -6.61 16.27
CA LEU A 137 -17.74 -7.56 15.15
C LEU A 137 -18.87 -7.23 14.17
N ALA A 138 -19.99 -6.69 14.62
CA ALA A 138 -21.06 -6.21 13.74
C ALA A 138 -20.57 -5.01 12.91
N GLU A 139 -19.84 -4.07 13.52
CA GLU A 139 -19.22 -2.93 12.82
C GLU A 139 -18.20 -3.39 11.77
N VAL A 140 -17.31 -4.33 12.12
CA VAL A 140 -16.35 -4.92 11.17
C VAL A 140 -17.06 -5.61 10.01
N LYS A 141 -18.16 -6.32 10.26
CA LYS A 141 -18.97 -6.96 9.21
C LYS A 141 -19.63 -5.95 8.30
N TYR A 142 -20.18 -4.86 8.86
CA TYR A 142 -20.75 -3.76 8.08
C TYR A 142 -19.69 -3.11 7.17
N MET A 143 -18.51 -2.80 7.72
CA MET A 143 -17.38 -2.28 6.96
C MET A 143 -16.99 -3.23 5.82
N ALA A 144 -16.86 -4.53 6.11
CA ALA A 144 -16.53 -5.53 5.10
C ALA A 144 -17.61 -5.64 4.00
N HIS A 145 -18.89 -5.50 4.36
CA HIS A 145 -20.00 -5.50 3.40
C HIS A 145 -19.91 -4.28 2.48
N MET A 146 -19.78 -3.09 3.04
CA MET A 146 -19.64 -1.83 2.30
C MET A 146 -18.53 -1.90 1.25
N TYR A 147 -17.33 -2.34 1.64
CA TYR A 147 -16.20 -2.42 0.69
C TYR A 147 -16.38 -3.52 -0.35
N ARG A 148 -17.02 -4.65 -0.01
CA ARG A 148 -17.33 -5.69 -0.99
C ARG A 148 -18.39 -5.26 -2.01
N ASP A 149 -19.37 -4.47 -1.60
CA ASP A 149 -20.41 -3.94 -2.49
C ASP A 149 -19.83 -3.03 -3.58
N ILE A 150 -18.73 -2.34 -3.29
CA ILE A 150 -18.01 -1.52 -4.29
C ILE A 150 -16.93 -2.27 -5.05
N GLY A 151 -16.80 -3.59 -4.82
CA GLY A 151 -15.89 -4.46 -5.57
C GLY A 151 -14.57 -4.81 -4.87
N ASP A 152 -14.31 -4.28 -3.66
CA ASP A 152 -13.07 -4.54 -2.95
C ASP A 152 -13.08 -5.86 -2.18
N GLU A 153 -11.98 -6.57 -2.18
CA GLU A 153 -11.84 -7.80 -1.40
C GLU A 153 -11.53 -7.52 0.07
N CYS A 154 -12.31 -8.14 0.98
CA CYS A 154 -12.14 -8.04 2.42
C CYS A 154 -12.04 -9.41 3.08
N ILE A 155 -11.01 -9.62 3.89
CA ILE A 155 -10.81 -10.85 4.68
C ILE A 155 -10.70 -10.48 6.17
N GLY A 156 -11.63 -11.01 6.99
CA GLY A 156 -11.54 -10.89 8.44
C GLY A 156 -10.52 -11.89 8.99
N ILE A 157 -9.45 -11.43 9.61
CA ILE A 157 -8.35 -12.26 10.10
C ILE A 157 -8.03 -12.03 11.58
N SER A 158 -7.36 -13.00 12.18
CA SER A 158 -6.57 -12.80 13.38
C SER A 158 -5.15 -13.28 13.15
N ALA A 159 -4.22 -12.34 13.03
CA ALA A 159 -2.80 -12.65 12.95
C ALA A 159 -2.30 -13.35 14.24
N GLN A 160 -2.94 -13.06 15.38
CA GLN A 160 -2.59 -13.65 16.69
C GLN A 160 -2.98 -15.12 16.77
N THR A 161 -4.23 -15.47 16.44
CA THR A 161 -4.76 -16.84 16.58
C THR A 161 -4.56 -17.69 15.32
N GLY A 162 -4.31 -17.08 14.18
CA GLY A 162 -4.20 -17.74 12.87
C GLY A 162 -5.52 -17.86 12.13
N LYS A 163 -6.61 -17.25 12.61
CA LYS A 163 -7.91 -17.30 11.93
C LYS A 163 -7.82 -16.72 10.53
N ASN A 164 -8.25 -17.47 9.53
CA ASN A 164 -8.30 -17.12 8.11
C ASN A 164 -6.95 -16.79 7.45
N ILE A 165 -5.83 -17.16 8.04
CA ILE A 165 -4.47 -16.93 7.48
C ILE A 165 -4.25 -17.74 6.22
N GLU A 166 -4.84 -18.94 6.10
CA GLU A 166 -4.73 -19.76 4.88
C GLU A 166 -5.39 -19.07 3.67
N GLN A 167 -6.43 -18.26 3.87
CA GLN A 167 -7.03 -17.46 2.79
C GLN A 167 -6.05 -16.38 2.31
N VAL A 168 -5.29 -15.77 3.23
CA VAL A 168 -4.25 -14.78 2.89
C VAL A 168 -3.11 -15.46 2.13
N LYS A 169 -2.66 -16.65 2.57
CA LYS A 169 -1.63 -17.43 1.87
C LYS A 169 -2.04 -17.75 0.45
N ALA A 170 -3.27 -18.19 0.23
CA ALA A 170 -3.79 -18.50 -1.11
C ALA A 170 -3.78 -17.29 -2.06
N ARG A 171 -3.91 -16.06 -1.53
CA ARG A 171 -3.79 -14.82 -2.31
C ARG A 171 -2.34 -14.44 -2.62
N LEU A 172 -1.41 -14.94 -1.83
CA LEU A 172 0.03 -14.65 -1.91
C LEU A 172 0.79 -15.64 -2.80
N GLU A 173 0.30 -16.84 -2.99
CA GLU A 173 1.03 -17.91 -3.66
C GLU A 173 1.60 -17.47 -5.02
N GLY A 174 2.92 -17.59 -5.17
CA GLY A 174 3.67 -17.17 -6.36
C GLY A 174 3.76 -15.66 -6.61
N LYS A 175 3.28 -14.82 -5.68
CA LYS A 175 3.16 -13.37 -5.85
C LYS A 175 4.13 -12.58 -4.99
N THR A 176 4.37 -11.35 -5.41
CA THR A 176 5.02 -10.29 -4.63
C THR A 176 3.96 -9.37 -4.04
N ALA A 177 3.81 -9.37 -2.73
CA ALA A 177 2.84 -8.54 -2.03
C ALA A 177 3.49 -7.38 -1.30
N MET A 178 2.77 -6.26 -1.21
CA MET A 178 3.10 -5.15 -0.32
C MET A 178 2.14 -5.15 0.87
N VAL A 179 2.65 -5.03 2.10
CA VAL A 179 1.83 -4.98 3.31
C VAL A 179 1.90 -3.61 3.96
N LEU A 180 0.72 -3.01 4.11
CA LEU A 180 0.51 -1.68 4.63
C LEU A 180 -0.40 -1.74 5.87
N GLY A 181 -0.44 -0.69 6.66
CA GLY A 181 -1.29 -0.56 7.84
C GLY A 181 -0.61 0.25 8.93
N HIS A 182 -1.37 0.80 9.87
CA HIS A 182 -0.84 1.60 10.98
C HIS A 182 0.17 0.82 11.83
N SER A 183 1.02 1.56 12.57
CA SER A 183 1.86 0.94 13.61
C SER A 183 0.97 0.28 14.66
N GLY A 184 1.25 -0.98 15.01
CA GLY A 184 0.41 -1.75 15.93
C GLY A 184 -0.84 -2.42 15.32
N ALA A 185 -1.12 -2.25 14.02
CA ALA A 185 -2.22 -2.97 13.34
C ALA A 185 -1.98 -4.49 13.22
N GLY A 186 -0.73 -4.96 13.45
CA GLY A 186 -0.39 -6.37 13.46
C GLY A 186 0.33 -6.88 12.22
N LYS A 187 0.95 -6.00 11.42
CA LYS A 187 1.71 -6.38 10.19
C LYS A 187 2.82 -7.40 10.47
N SER A 188 3.72 -7.10 11.40
CA SER A 188 4.83 -8.02 11.74
C SER A 188 4.32 -9.35 12.31
N THR A 189 3.23 -9.32 13.08
CA THR A 189 2.57 -10.54 13.58
C THR A 189 2.00 -11.36 12.44
N LEU A 190 1.37 -10.70 11.45
CA LEU A 190 0.86 -11.34 10.25
C LEU A 190 1.99 -11.99 9.44
N ILE A 191 3.07 -11.25 9.19
CA ILE A 191 4.21 -11.75 8.41
C ILE A 191 4.86 -12.95 9.12
N ASN A 192 5.07 -12.89 10.43
CA ASN A 192 5.60 -14.00 11.21
C ASN A 192 4.64 -15.21 11.23
N ARG A 193 3.33 -14.97 11.14
CA ARG A 193 2.35 -16.06 11.06
C ARG A 193 2.35 -16.72 9.68
N LEU A 194 2.54 -15.93 8.62
CA LEU A 194 2.67 -16.43 7.24
C LEU A 194 3.97 -17.20 7.02
N SER A 195 5.08 -16.75 7.61
CA SER A 195 6.41 -17.37 7.50
C SER A 195 7.13 -17.29 8.85
N PRO A 196 6.98 -18.31 9.70
CA PRO A 196 7.59 -18.35 11.05
C PRO A 196 9.11 -18.27 11.06
N SER A 197 9.75 -18.63 9.95
CA SER A 197 11.21 -18.56 9.79
C SER A 197 11.77 -17.14 9.81
N LEU A 198 10.95 -16.12 9.45
CA LEU A 198 11.40 -14.72 9.34
C LEU A 198 11.65 -14.05 10.69
N GLN A 199 10.94 -14.42 11.75
CA GLN A 199 11.11 -13.91 13.12
C GLN A 199 11.22 -12.38 13.21
N LEU A 200 10.38 -11.64 12.48
CA LEU A 200 10.37 -10.18 12.52
C LEU A 200 10.04 -9.70 13.95
N LYS A 201 10.77 -8.67 14.41
CA LYS A 201 10.52 -8.10 15.75
C LYS A 201 9.11 -7.53 15.84
N THR A 202 8.31 -8.09 16.73
CA THR A 202 7.01 -7.54 17.11
C THR A 202 7.19 -6.67 18.35
N GLN A 203 6.75 -5.40 18.32
CA GLN A 203 6.75 -4.57 19.52
C GLN A 203 5.37 -4.60 20.18
N PRO A 204 5.29 -4.78 21.53
CA PRO A 204 4.05 -4.56 22.26
C PRO A 204 3.61 -3.10 22.12
N LEU A 205 2.30 -2.85 22.09
CA LEU A 205 1.72 -1.51 22.13
C LEU A 205 2.16 -0.84 23.44
N SER A 206 3.00 0.19 23.37
CA SER A 206 3.34 0.98 24.56
C SER A 206 2.19 1.94 24.86
N GLU A 207 1.66 1.88 26.07
CA GLU A 207 0.55 2.74 26.53
C GLU A 207 0.90 4.23 26.61
N GLN A 208 2.17 4.61 26.49
CA GLN A 208 2.64 5.98 26.75
C GLN A 208 2.96 6.84 25.53
N HIS A 209 3.06 6.29 24.30
CA HIS A 209 3.24 7.11 23.11
C HIS A 209 2.44 6.53 21.95
N ALA A 210 1.39 7.24 21.56
CA ALA A 210 0.62 6.99 20.33
C ALA A 210 1.47 7.08 19.02
N GLN A 211 2.78 7.26 19.13
CA GLN A 211 3.74 7.29 18.04
C GLN A 211 4.85 6.27 18.32
N GLY A 212 4.64 5.03 17.86
CA GLY A 212 5.68 4.01 17.91
C GLY A 212 6.93 4.45 17.14
N GLN A 213 8.10 4.31 17.75
CA GLN A 213 9.39 4.44 17.06
C GLN A 213 9.43 3.42 15.92
N HIS A 214 9.64 3.89 14.69
CA HIS A 214 9.74 3.05 13.51
C HIS A 214 10.95 2.14 13.60
N THR A 215 10.73 0.84 13.64
CA THR A 215 11.80 -0.18 13.62
C THR A 215 12.38 -0.35 12.20
N THR A 216 11.61 -0.04 11.15
CA THR A 216 12.01 -0.20 9.75
C THR A 216 12.26 1.17 9.12
N THR A 217 13.49 1.46 8.73
CA THR A 217 13.89 2.76 8.13
C THR A 217 13.73 2.74 6.60
N PHE A 218 13.85 1.57 5.97
CA PHE A 218 13.80 1.38 4.52
C PHE A 218 12.85 0.23 4.17
N ALA A 219 12.24 0.30 2.97
CA ALA A 219 11.48 -0.82 2.44
C ALA A 219 12.40 -2.03 2.25
N GLN A 220 11.91 -3.21 2.57
CA GLN A 220 12.65 -4.47 2.42
C GLN A 220 11.71 -5.59 1.99
N MET A 221 12.20 -6.40 1.05
CA MET A 221 11.52 -7.62 0.58
C MET A 221 12.02 -8.83 1.34
N TYR A 222 11.12 -9.77 1.58
CA TYR A 222 11.39 -11.07 2.21
C TYR A 222 10.76 -12.19 1.39
N ASP A 223 11.48 -13.30 1.23
CA ASP A 223 10.90 -14.54 0.73
C ASP A 223 10.09 -15.22 1.84
N LEU A 224 8.94 -15.77 1.49
CA LEU A 224 8.11 -16.57 2.38
C LEU A 224 8.34 -18.07 2.08
N ASP A 225 8.14 -18.92 3.09
CA ASP A 225 8.42 -20.36 3.05
C ASP A 225 7.64 -21.11 1.96
N PHE A 226 6.57 -20.50 1.40
CA PHE A 226 5.71 -21.10 0.37
C PHE A 226 5.83 -20.45 -1.02
N GLY A 227 6.98 -19.79 -1.31
CA GLY A 227 7.30 -19.29 -2.64
C GLY A 227 6.69 -17.93 -2.99
N ALA A 228 6.13 -17.20 -2.02
CA ALA A 228 5.70 -15.81 -2.18
C ALA A 228 6.78 -14.84 -1.69
N ARG A 229 6.60 -13.56 -1.99
CA ARG A 229 7.45 -12.47 -1.47
C ARG A 229 6.59 -11.41 -0.80
N ILE A 230 7.14 -10.81 0.23
CA ILE A 230 6.47 -9.70 0.92
C ILE A 230 7.40 -8.50 1.00
N ILE A 231 6.88 -7.32 0.65
CA ILE A 231 7.56 -6.04 0.83
C ILE A 231 6.99 -5.40 2.09
N ASP A 232 7.81 -5.34 3.13
CA ASP A 232 7.51 -4.57 4.34
C ASP A 232 7.97 -3.13 4.14
N THR A 233 7.06 -2.20 4.33
CA THR A 233 7.33 -0.78 4.15
C THR A 233 7.32 -0.04 5.48
N PRO A 234 8.34 0.82 5.73
CA PRO A 234 8.33 1.65 6.93
C PRO A 234 7.15 2.59 6.90
N GLY A 235 6.42 2.60 7.98
CA GLY A 235 5.30 3.48 8.33
C GLY A 235 4.66 4.32 7.23
N ILE A 236 3.39 4.13 7.02
CA ILE A 236 2.54 4.69 5.95
C ILE A 236 2.41 6.23 5.98
N LYS A 237 3.25 6.93 6.77
CA LYS A 237 3.23 8.40 6.79
C LYS A 237 3.56 8.92 5.40
N GLY A 238 2.56 9.49 4.73
CA GLY A 238 2.70 10.05 3.39
C GLY A 238 2.29 9.14 2.23
N LEU A 239 1.64 7.97 2.49
CA LEU A 239 0.86 7.31 1.47
C LEU A 239 -0.27 8.27 1.07
N GLY A 240 -0.30 8.70 -0.17
CA GLY A 240 -1.28 9.65 -0.64
C GLY A 240 -1.43 9.60 -2.13
N VAL A 241 -2.50 10.21 -2.56
CA VAL A 241 -2.74 10.56 -3.95
C VAL A 241 -1.67 11.59 -4.33
N VAL A 242 -0.58 11.13 -4.95
CA VAL A 242 0.57 11.96 -5.34
C VAL A 242 0.57 12.05 -6.85
N ASP A 243 0.72 13.28 -7.34
CA ASP A 243 0.77 13.60 -8.77
C ASP A 243 -0.53 13.29 -9.55
N PHE A 244 -1.71 13.31 -8.87
CA PHE A 244 -3.00 13.22 -9.55
C PHE A 244 -3.62 14.61 -9.72
N GLU A 245 -4.15 14.87 -10.90
CA GLU A 245 -4.99 16.04 -11.11
C GLU A 245 -6.31 15.86 -10.35
N ARG A 246 -6.86 16.96 -9.85
CA ARG A 246 -8.11 16.91 -9.04
C ARG A 246 -9.27 16.25 -9.78
N GLU A 247 -9.31 16.45 -11.09
CA GLU A 247 -10.31 15.94 -12.01
C GLU A 247 -10.27 14.42 -12.18
N GLU A 248 -9.10 13.80 -11.91
CA GLU A 248 -8.89 12.35 -12.04
C GLU A 248 -9.27 11.58 -10.79
N ILE A 249 -9.32 12.23 -9.61
CA ILE A 249 -9.51 11.54 -8.32
C ILE A 249 -10.83 10.75 -8.30
N ALA A 250 -11.90 11.28 -8.91
CA ALA A 250 -13.20 10.60 -8.99
C ALA A 250 -13.13 9.31 -9.82
N ASP A 251 -12.22 9.22 -10.78
CA ASP A 251 -12.07 8.07 -11.68
C ASP A 251 -11.49 6.86 -10.95
N TYR A 252 -10.80 7.08 -9.84
CA TYR A 252 -10.23 6.03 -8.98
C TYR A 252 -11.18 5.58 -7.85
N PHE A 253 -12.44 6.04 -7.89
CA PHE A 253 -13.54 5.47 -7.13
C PHE A 253 -14.42 4.65 -8.09
N PRO A 254 -14.30 3.32 -8.14
CA PRO A 254 -14.97 2.50 -9.15
C PRO A 254 -16.48 2.74 -9.24
N GLU A 255 -17.12 2.95 -8.10
CA GLU A 255 -18.55 3.26 -8.00
C GLU A 255 -18.92 4.64 -8.58
N PHE A 256 -18.02 5.62 -8.53
CA PHE A 256 -18.23 6.94 -9.15
C PHE A 256 -17.91 6.88 -10.64
N PHE A 257 -16.83 6.19 -11.01
CA PHE A 257 -16.44 5.98 -12.40
C PHE A 257 -17.55 5.29 -13.20
N ALA A 258 -18.21 4.29 -12.60
CA ALA A 258 -19.33 3.59 -13.23
C ALA A 258 -20.53 4.52 -13.53
N LEU A 259 -20.71 5.61 -12.77
CA LEU A 259 -21.80 6.58 -12.95
C LEU A 259 -21.41 7.83 -13.73
N LYS A 260 -20.12 8.08 -13.91
CA LYS A 260 -19.60 9.33 -14.51
C LYS A 260 -20.21 9.63 -15.90
N HIS A 261 -20.40 8.61 -16.70
CA HIS A 261 -20.95 8.74 -18.05
C HIS A 261 -22.44 9.18 -18.07
N LEU A 262 -23.17 9.09 -16.95
CA LEU A 262 -24.55 9.52 -16.77
C LEU A 262 -24.64 10.98 -16.31
N CYS A 263 -23.53 11.62 -15.93
CA CYS A 263 -23.51 13.03 -15.58
C CYS A 263 -23.74 13.92 -16.81
N LYS A 264 -24.39 15.06 -16.61
CA LYS A 264 -24.63 16.02 -17.67
C LYS A 264 -23.34 16.55 -18.30
N PHE A 265 -22.28 16.72 -17.49
CA PHE A 265 -21.00 17.26 -17.93
C PHE A 265 -19.93 16.17 -17.90
N HIS A 266 -19.15 16.04 -18.97
CA HIS A 266 -18.08 15.04 -19.09
C HIS A 266 -16.93 15.25 -18.09
N ASN A 267 -16.73 16.50 -17.64
CA ASN A 267 -15.73 16.90 -16.63
C ASN A 267 -16.36 17.14 -15.25
N CYS A 268 -17.46 16.45 -14.94
CA CYS A 268 -18.13 16.57 -13.66
C CYS A 268 -17.21 16.12 -12.53
N MET A 269 -17.01 16.99 -11.55
CA MET A 269 -16.26 16.68 -10.32
C MET A 269 -17.17 16.20 -9.18
N HIS A 270 -18.47 16.01 -9.45
CA HIS A 270 -19.47 15.53 -8.50
C HIS A 270 -19.62 16.42 -7.25
N LEU A 271 -19.36 17.72 -7.36
CA LEU A 271 -19.47 18.71 -6.28
C LEU A 271 -20.82 19.42 -6.29
N ASN A 272 -20.95 20.42 -7.16
CA ASN A 272 -22.14 21.29 -7.25
C ASN A 272 -22.76 21.30 -8.65
N GLU A 273 -22.31 20.42 -9.54
CA GLU A 273 -22.79 20.36 -10.91
C GLU A 273 -24.25 19.88 -10.94
N PRO A 274 -25.12 20.58 -11.70
CA PRO A 274 -26.50 20.17 -11.86
C PRO A 274 -26.60 18.87 -12.65
N GLN A 275 -27.54 18.01 -12.28
CA GLN A 275 -27.76 16.70 -12.91
C GLN A 275 -26.51 15.80 -12.83
N CYS A 276 -25.87 15.79 -11.66
CA CYS A 276 -24.78 14.88 -11.36
C CYS A 276 -25.32 13.52 -10.93
N ALA A 277 -24.99 12.46 -11.67
CA ALA A 277 -25.47 11.11 -11.40
C ALA A 277 -24.92 10.54 -10.07
N VAL A 278 -23.69 10.88 -9.70
CA VAL A 278 -23.10 10.45 -8.40
C VAL A 278 -23.88 11.07 -7.23
N LYS A 279 -24.19 12.38 -7.30
CA LYS A 279 -25.00 13.04 -6.25
C LYS A 279 -26.41 12.48 -6.18
N GLN A 280 -27.04 12.25 -7.33
CA GLN A 280 -28.36 11.61 -7.37
C GLN A 280 -28.31 10.21 -6.72
N ALA A 281 -27.29 9.41 -7.02
CA ALA A 281 -27.13 8.10 -6.43
C ALA A 281 -26.89 8.14 -4.91
N LEU A 282 -26.20 9.19 -4.40
CA LEU A 282 -26.08 9.45 -2.96
C LEU A 282 -27.42 9.79 -2.31
N ASP A 283 -28.22 10.67 -2.95
CA ASP A 283 -29.54 11.06 -2.47
C ASP A 283 -30.55 9.88 -2.49
N GLU A 284 -30.31 8.89 -3.33
CA GLU A 284 -31.10 7.65 -3.45
C GLU A 284 -30.53 6.49 -2.58
N ASP A 285 -29.56 6.73 -1.71
CA ASP A 285 -28.88 5.74 -0.86
C ASP A 285 -28.24 4.56 -1.65
N LYS A 286 -27.88 4.79 -2.92
CA LYS A 286 -27.19 3.81 -3.79
C LYS A 286 -25.68 3.86 -3.65
N LEU A 287 -25.14 4.89 -3.03
CA LEU A 287 -23.74 5.08 -2.73
C LEU A 287 -23.54 5.38 -1.25
N TYR A 288 -22.39 5.01 -0.72
CA TYR A 288 -22.05 5.24 0.68
C TYR A 288 -21.53 6.64 0.92
N TRP A 289 -22.18 7.40 1.80
CA TRP A 289 -21.77 8.75 2.21
C TRP A 289 -20.34 8.83 2.74
N SER A 290 -19.88 7.79 3.44
CA SER A 290 -18.51 7.71 3.93
C SER A 290 -17.49 7.76 2.79
N ARG A 291 -17.77 7.09 1.67
CA ARG A 291 -16.92 7.09 0.47
C ARG A 291 -16.91 8.48 -0.19
N TYR A 292 -18.07 9.10 -0.32
CA TYR A 292 -18.15 10.47 -0.87
C TYR A 292 -17.43 11.48 0.04
N LYS A 293 -17.51 11.34 1.36
CA LYS A 293 -16.75 12.15 2.32
C LYS A 293 -15.24 11.98 2.14
N SER A 294 -14.76 10.75 1.99
CA SER A 294 -13.35 10.48 1.71
C SER A 294 -12.90 11.09 0.38
N TYR A 295 -13.75 11.05 -0.64
CA TYR A 295 -13.49 11.71 -1.93
C TYR A 295 -13.31 13.23 -1.75
N LEU A 296 -14.21 13.91 -1.01
CA LEU A 296 -14.09 15.34 -0.74
C LEU A 296 -12.77 15.67 -0.01
N GLN A 297 -12.41 14.89 1.00
CA GLN A 297 -11.14 15.06 1.73
C GLN A 297 -9.91 14.90 0.83
N LEU A 298 -9.95 13.96 -0.12
CA LEU A 298 -8.88 13.79 -1.10
C LEU A 298 -8.76 14.97 -2.05
N LEU A 299 -9.89 15.56 -2.48
CA LEU A 299 -9.91 16.76 -3.31
C LEU A 299 -9.33 18.00 -2.60
N GLU A 300 -9.57 18.14 -1.32
CA GLU A 300 -9.05 19.25 -0.50
C GLU A 300 -7.54 19.10 -0.22
N GLY A 301 -6.97 17.92 -0.47
CA GLY A 301 -5.59 17.62 -0.15
C GLY A 301 -5.37 17.52 1.37
N ASP A 302 -6.41 17.25 2.11
CA ASP A 302 -6.38 17.19 3.56
C ASP A 302 -5.68 15.91 4.05
N ASP A 303 -4.58 16.09 4.78
CA ASP A 303 -3.82 15.01 5.43
C ASP A 303 -4.33 14.73 6.87
N THR A 304 -5.46 15.31 7.29
CA THR A 304 -6.03 15.20 8.65
C THR A 304 -6.72 13.85 8.93
N TYR A 305 -6.70 12.91 8.00
CA TYR A 305 -7.20 11.52 8.22
C TYR A 305 -6.66 10.83 9.49
N ARG A 306 -5.77 11.50 10.23
CA ARG A 306 -5.16 11.04 11.50
C ARG A 306 -5.90 11.52 12.73
N GLU A 307 -6.67 12.57 12.61
CA GLU A 307 -7.48 13.12 13.70
C GLU A 307 -8.91 12.66 13.46
N GLY A 308 -9.38 11.72 14.30
CA GLY A 308 -10.81 11.41 14.33
C GLY A 308 -11.60 12.69 14.47
N GLU A 309 -12.76 12.75 13.87
CA GLU A 309 -13.68 13.89 14.00
C GLU A 309 -13.81 14.26 15.49
N LYS A 310 -13.48 15.52 15.82
CA LYS A 310 -13.88 16.13 17.07
C LYS A 310 -15.35 16.45 17.05
#